data_22ae84e8710028105d764b3b79b06ec1
#
_entry.id   22ae84e8710028105d764b3b79b06ec1
#
_cell.length_a   1.000
_cell.length_b   1.000
_cell.length_c   1.000
_cell.angle_alpha   90.00
_cell.angle_beta   90.00
_cell.angle_gamma   90.00
#
_symmetry.space_group_name_H-M   'P 1'
#
loop_
_entity.id
_entity.type
_entity.pdbx_description
1 polymer ?
#
loop_
_entity_poly.entity_id
_entity_poly.type
_entity_poly.pdbx_seq_one_letter_code
_entity_poly.pdbx_strand_id
1 'polypeptide(L)'
;MKAVIFNQHGGPEVLQLADVPDPKPGRGEVLIEVKATSINHIDIFLRRGMPGIKVPMPKIVGCDAAGIIRELGSDLTGLKTGQRVTINPGISCGHCESCAAGFGSQCSSWGMVGETRDGAYAELIAVPAHIVLPIPDSMPFTEAAAAPLVFITAWSMMVEKGNIRPGEDLLILGAGAGVGTAAIQIAKMVGCRVFVTASTDEKLQKAKALGADVLINYSKDEFDKQIRELTNKRGVDVVVDYVGADTWVRSLRSARRGGRVLTCGATTGFAPQTDLRHIFFRQVRVIGSTMGSHHDFLEVMKCVFRGQLKPVIDRVLPLAEAVKGHELIEQRAVFGKIVLSNEV
;
A
#
# COMPACT_ATOMS: atom_id res chain seq x y z
N MET A 1 21.54 -5.82 -16.27
CA MET A 1 20.12 -6.10 -16.17
C MET A 1 19.29 -5.00 -16.80
N LYS A 2 18.07 -5.32 -17.24
CA LYS A 2 17.07 -4.30 -17.61
C LYS A 2 16.41 -3.74 -16.35
N ALA A 3 16.22 -2.42 -16.33
CA ALA A 3 15.48 -1.73 -15.28
C ALA A 3 14.76 -0.50 -15.84
N VAL A 4 13.65 -0.10 -15.21
CA VAL A 4 12.98 1.16 -15.48
C VAL A 4 13.52 2.21 -14.52
N ILE A 5 14.21 3.19 -15.07
CA ILE A 5 14.87 4.27 -14.33
C ILE A 5 14.26 5.63 -14.66
N PHE A 6 14.52 6.62 -13.82
CA PHE A 6 14.37 8.03 -14.16
C PHE A 6 15.58 8.83 -13.68
N ASN A 7 15.95 9.87 -14.45
CA ASN A 7 17.12 10.72 -14.21
C ASN A 7 16.75 12.11 -13.69
N GLN A 8 15.45 12.43 -13.69
CA GLN A 8 14.89 13.69 -13.21
C GLN A 8 13.45 13.49 -12.79
N HIS A 9 12.95 14.33 -11.90
CA HIS A 9 11.54 14.33 -11.54
C HIS A 9 10.67 14.83 -12.70
N GLY A 10 9.45 14.28 -12.83
CA GLY A 10 8.55 14.66 -13.92
C GLY A 10 7.29 13.81 -14.00
N GLY A 11 6.59 13.89 -15.12
CA GLY A 11 5.46 13.05 -15.48
C GLY A 11 5.88 11.62 -15.83
N PRO A 12 4.92 10.73 -16.23
CA PRO A 12 5.22 9.34 -16.56
C PRO A 12 6.31 9.17 -17.63
N GLU A 13 6.44 10.14 -18.52
CA GLU A 13 7.40 10.16 -19.64
C GLU A 13 8.88 10.14 -19.21
N VAL A 14 9.21 10.46 -17.97
CA VAL A 14 10.59 10.41 -17.48
C VAL A 14 11.06 8.99 -17.16
N LEU A 15 10.15 8.02 -17.09
CA LEU A 15 10.48 6.62 -16.90
C LEU A 15 11.02 6.00 -18.18
N GLN A 16 12.18 5.37 -18.10
CA GLN A 16 12.89 4.81 -19.26
C GLN A 16 13.39 3.40 -18.93
N LEU A 17 13.14 2.45 -19.81
CA LEU A 17 13.78 1.14 -19.75
C LEU A 17 15.23 1.28 -20.19
N ALA A 18 16.17 0.86 -19.35
CA ALA A 18 17.61 1.00 -19.57
C ALA A 18 18.37 -0.26 -19.15
N ASP A 19 19.56 -0.42 -19.72
CA ASP A 19 20.55 -1.37 -19.22
C ASP A 19 21.35 -0.72 -18.08
N VAL A 20 21.34 -1.36 -16.92
CA VAL A 20 22.09 -0.93 -15.74
C VAL A 20 22.96 -2.08 -15.21
N PRO A 21 24.00 -1.82 -14.43
CA PRO A 21 24.80 -2.87 -13.81
C PRO A 21 23.95 -3.78 -12.92
N ASP A 22 24.26 -5.06 -12.91
CA ASP A 22 23.61 -6.00 -11.98
C ASP A 22 23.99 -5.66 -10.54
N PRO A 23 23.03 -5.60 -9.60
CA PRO A 23 23.32 -5.43 -8.19
C PRO A 23 23.98 -6.69 -7.64
N LYS A 24 24.84 -6.50 -6.63
CA LYS A 24 25.47 -7.63 -5.90
C LYS A 24 24.97 -7.61 -4.46
N PRO A 25 24.59 -8.78 -3.91
CA PRO A 25 24.15 -8.82 -2.52
C PRO A 25 25.37 -8.62 -1.59
N GLY A 26 25.23 -7.67 -0.67
CA GLY A 26 26.18 -7.45 0.40
C GLY A 26 26.03 -8.48 1.54
N ARG A 27 26.77 -8.25 2.64
CA ARG A 27 26.61 -9.05 3.88
C ARG A 27 25.17 -8.92 4.41
N GLY A 28 24.53 -10.06 4.67
CA GLY A 28 23.15 -10.10 5.17
C GLY A 28 22.08 -9.73 4.12
N GLU A 29 22.44 -9.66 2.84
CA GLU A 29 21.51 -9.38 1.73
C GLU A 29 21.33 -10.61 0.83
N VAL A 30 20.25 -10.61 0.08
CA VAL A 30 19.99 -11.58 -0.99
C VAL A 30 19.76 -10.87 -2.31
N LEU A 31 20.19 -11.50 -3.40
CA LEU A 31 19.84 -11.11 -4.76
C LEU A 31 18.62 -11.90 -5.20
N ILE A 32 17.56 -11.18 -5.58
CA ILE A 32 16.31 -11.76 -6.08
C ILE A 32 16.19 -11.48 -7.57
N GLU A 33 15.93 -12.53 -8.35
CA GLU A 33 15.42 -12.40 -9.71
C GLU A 33 13.95 -12.04 -9.62
N VAL A 34 13.60 -10.81 -9.98
CA VAL A 34 12.24 -10.28 -9.89
C VAL A 34 11.40 -10.88 -11.02
N LYS A 35 10.37 -11.60 -10.68
CA LYS A 35 9.37 -12.13 -11.62
C LYS A 35 8.20 -11.18 -11.79
N ALA A 36 7.83 -10.50 -10.70
CA ALA A 36 6.79 -9.49 -10.68
C ALA A 36 7.07 -8.41 -9.63
N THR A 37 6.65 -7.19 -9.93
CA THR A 37 6.55 -6.04 -9.02
C THR A 37 5.19 -5.40 -9.19
N SER A 38 4.79 -4.48 -8.31
CA SER A 38 3.50 -3.81 -8.46
C SER A 38 3.59 -2.30 -8.23
N ILE A 39 2.78 -1.54 -8.97
CA ILE A 39 2.80 -0.08 -8.91
C ILE A 39 2.04 0.41 -7.66
N ASN A 40 2.65 1.35 -6.95
CA ASN A 40 2.09 2.03 -5.79
C ASN A 40 2.12 3.56 -5.97
N HIS A 41 1.27 4.28 -5.25
CA HIS A 41 1.27 5.75 -5.31
C HIS A 41 2.60 6.37 -4.86
N ILE A 42 3.36 5.71 -3.99
CA ILE A 42 4.68 6.18 -3.58
C ILE A 42 5.66 6.23 -4.77
N ASP A 43 5.59 5.28 -5.69
CA ASP A 43 6.42 5.28 -6.90
C ASP A 43 6.15 6.53 -7.76
N ILE A 44 4.87 6.95 -7.83
CA ILE A 44 4.44 8.16 -8.52
C ILE A 44 4.93 9.41 -7.78
N PHE A 45 4.83 9.44 -6.45
CA PHE A 45 5.29 10.57 -5.65
C PHE A 45 6.80 10.75 -5.75
N LEU A 46 7.59 9.68 -5.68
CA LEU A 46 9.04 9.71 -5.84
C LEU A 46 9.43 10.18 -7.24
N ARG A 47 8.76 9.68 -8.27
CA ARG A 47 9.00 10.12 -9.66
C ARG A 47 8.67 11.61 -9.85
N ARG A 48 7.54 12.10 -9.31
CA ARG A 48 7.14 13.52 -9.40
C ARG A 48 8.01 14.45 -8.57
N GLY A 49 8.69 13.93 -7.58
CA GLY A 49 9.38 14.70 -6.55
C GLY A 49 8.47 14.97 -5.36
N MET A 50 8.88 14.52 -4.19
CA MET A 50 8.13 14.69 -2.95
C MET A 50 8.86 15.68 -2.03
N PRO A 51 8.20 16.73 -1.54
CA PRO A 51 8.84 17.70 -0.64
C PRO A 51 9.49 17.01 0.57
N GLY A 52 10.75 17.37 0.86
CA GLY A 52 11.50 16.82 1.99
C GLY A 52 12.20 15.48 1.72
N ILE A 53 11.94 14.81 0.60
CA ILE A 53 12.61 13.57 0.21
C ILE A 53 13.59 13.86 -0.93
N LYS A 54 14.89 13.58 -0.68
CA LYS A 54 15.92 13.63 -1.73
C LYS A 54 16.08 12.24 -2.33
N VAL A 55 15.78 12.11 -3.61
CA VAL A 55 15.96 10.87 -4.36
C VAL A 55 17.26 10.97 -5.17
N PRO A 56 18.27 10.13 -4.88
CA PRO A 56 19.47 10.06 -5.74
C PRO A 56 19.10 9.62 -7.16
N MET A 57 19.72 10.26 -8.17
CA MET A 57 19.49 9.95 -9.59
C MET A 57 20.76 9.31 -10.21
N PRO A 58 20.63 8.37 -11.14
CA PRO A 58 19.40 7.72 -11.62
C PRO A 58 18.72 6.89 -10.52
N LYS A 59 17.38 6.72 -10.61
CA LYS A 59 16.62 5.99 -9.62
C LYS A 59 15.76 4.89 -10.23
N ILE A 60 15.78 3.72 -9.61
CA ILE A 60 14.82 2.62 -9.84
C ILE A 60 13.79 2.67 -8.70
N VAL A 61 12.51 2.84 -9.04
CA VAL A 61 11.39 2.75 -8.09
C VAL A 61 10.82 1.33 -8.03
N GLY A 62 9.70 1.16 -7.32
CA GLY A 62 9.05 -0.11 -7.11
C GLY A 62 9.38 -0.71 -5.75
N CYS A 63 8.41 -0.72 -4.85
CA CYS A 63 8.61 -1.18 -3.47
C CYS A 63 8.16 -2.62 -3.22
N ASP A 64 7.24 -3.14 -4.01
CA ASP A 64 6.84 -4.54 -3.95
C ASP A 64 7.71 -5.39 -4.90
N ALA A 65 8.06 -6.60 -4.48
CA ALA A 65 8.74 -7.58 -5.33
C ALA A 65 8.32 -9.01 -4.98
N ALA A 66 8.19 -9.84 -6.00
CA ALA A 66 8.15 -11.28 -5.86
C ALA A 66 9.04 -11.94 -6.92
N GLY A 67 9.72 -13.02 -6.54
CA GLY A 67 10.68 -13.64 -7.44
C GLY A 67 11.40 -14.83 -6.81
N ILE A 68 12.60 -15.10 -7.31
CA ILE A 68 13.41 -16.26 -6.93
C ILE A 68 14.77 -15.78 -6.43
N ILE A 69 15.23 -16.29 -5.29
CA ILE A 69 16.56 -15.99 -4.79
C ILE A 69 17.60 -16.57 -5.76
N ARG A 70 18.45 -15.70 -6.31
CA ARG A 70 19.55 -16.05 -7.23
C ARG A 70 20.85 -16.26 -6.51
N GLU A 71 21.15 -15.40 -5.52
CA GLU A 71 22.40 -15.41 -4.78
C GLU A 71 22.17 -14.97 -3.34
N LEU A 72 22.97 -15.52 -2.44
CA LEU A 72 23.01 -15.15 -1.03
C LEU A 72 24.31 -14.42 -0.75
N GLY A 73 24.22 -13.28 -0.09
CA GLY A 73 25.38 -12.63 0.52
C GLY A 73 25.93 -13.46 1.69
N SER A 74 27.01 -12.99 2.29
CA SER A 74 27.62 -13.70 3.43
C SER A 74 26.75 -13.62 4.70
N ASP A 75 26.98 -14.58 5.62
CA ASP A 75 26.40 -14.63 6.97
C ASP A 75 24.86 -14.82 7.00
N LEU A 76 24.30 -15.52 6.03
CA LEU A 76 22.89 -15.83 5.97
C LEU A 76 22.61 -17.29 6.32
N THR A 77 21.51 -17.49 7.07
CA THR A 77 20.92 -18.79 7.38
C THR A 77 19.41 -18.76 7.10
N GLY A 78 18.83 -19.93 6.84
CA GLY A 78 17.37 -20.07 6.69
C GLY A 78 16.81 -19.74 5.30
N LEU A 79 17.58 -19.10 4.43
CA LEU A 79 17.21 -18.88 3.02
C LEU A 79 18.13 -19.70 2.11
N LYS A 80 17.66 -20.00 0.89
CA LYS A 80 18.43 -20.76 -0.11
C LYS A 80 18.17 -20.26 -1.53
N THR A 81 19.18 -20.40 -2.37
CA THR A 81 19.05 -20.16 -3.83
C THR A 81 17.94 -21.04 -4.43
N GLY A 82 17.19 -20.50 -5.37
CA GLY A 82 16.03 -21.13 -5.98
C GLY A 82 14.72 -20.97 -5.18
N GLN A 83 14.76 -20.42 -3.98
CA GLN A 83 13.57 -20.21 -3.16
C GLN A 83 12.67 -19.10 -3.70
N ARG A 84 11.37 -19.39 -3.79
CA ARG A 84 10.33 -18.42 -4.19
C ARG A 84 10.02 -17.49 -3.02
N VAL A 85 10.02 -16.19 -3.26
CA VAL A 85 9.91 -15.19 -2.18
C VAL A 85 9.11 -13.96 -2.61
N THR A 86 8.60 -13.25 -1.60
CA THR A 86 8.17 -11.85 -1.68
C THR A 86 8.91 -11.05 -0.61
N ILE A 87 8.76 -9.73 -0.60
CA ILE A 87 9.45 -8.85 0.36
C ILE A 87 8.47 -7.98 1.15
N ASN A 88 8.85 -7.66 2.38
CA ASN A 88 8.30 -6.50 3.08
C ASN A 88 8.92 -5.23 2.49
N PRO A 89 8.13 -4.29 1.95
CA PRO A 89 8.67 -3.05 1.39
C PRO A 89 9.40 -2.17 2.41
N GLY A 90 9.00 -2.23 3.68
CA GLY A 90 9.58 -1.42 4.76
C GLY A 90 10.86 -2.03 5.32
N ILE A 91 11.86 -1.18 5.54
CA ILE A 91 13.16 -1.55 6.10
C ILE A 91 13.35 -0.80 7.41
N SER A 92 13.57 -1.52 8.50
CA SER A 92 13.90 -0.95 9.81
C SER A 92 15.24 -1.47 10.30
N CYS A 93 15.91 -0.73 11.19
CA CYS A 93 17.24 -1.10 11.67
C CYS A 93 17.26 -2.35 12.59
N GLY A 94 16.12 -2.74 13.14
CA GLY A 94 15.96 -3.92 14.00
C GLY A 94 16.44 -3.76 15.45
N HIS A 95 17.14 -2.66 15.81
CA HIS A 95 17.81 -2.54 17.14
C HIS A 95 17.53 -1.23 17.90
N CYS A 96 16.89 -0.21 17.28
CA CYS A 96 16.51 1.00 18.02
C CYS A 96 15.34 0.73 18.97
N GLU A 97 15.06 1.67 19.86
CA GLU A 97 13.97 1.57 20.85
C GLU A 97 12.64 1.17 20.21
N SER A 98 12.22 1.86 19.12
CA SER A 98 10.99 1.54 18.40
C SER A 98 10.99 0.12 17.82
N CYS A 99 12.12 -0.31 17.24
CA CYS A 99 12.25 -1.68 16.71
C CYS A 99 12.19 -2.72 17.82
N ALA A 100 12.89 -2.51 18.93
CA ALA A 100 12.89 -3.40 20.09
C ALA A 100 11.50 -3.51 20.72
N ALA A 101 10.68 -2.44 20.66
CA ALA A 101 9.30 -2.41 21.12
C ALA A 101 8.29 -3.00 20.10
N GLY A 102 8.74 -3.46 18.91
CA GLY A 102 7.87 -4.01 17.87
C GLY A 102 7.30 -2.99 16.87
N PHE A 103 7.62 -1.70 17.05
CA PHE A 103 7.12 -0.61 16.20
C PHE A 103 8.10 -0.24 15.08
N GLY A 104 8.50 -1.23 14.26
CA GLY A 104 9.49 -1.03 13.19
C GLY A 104 9.15 0.10 12.20
N SER A 105 7.89 0.39 11.94
CA SER A 105 7.46 1.53 11.10
C SER A 105 7.74 2.92 11.74
N GLN A 106 8.11 2.97 13.03
CA GLN A 106 8.52 4.18 13.76
C GLN A 106 10.04 4.24 13.95
N CYS A 107 10.79 3.37 13.29
CA CYS A 107 12.24 3.34 13.36
C CYS A 107 12.84 4.69 12.92
N SER A 108 13.80 5.23 13.67
CA SER A 108 14.49 6.49 13.32
C SER A 108 15.29 6.40 12.02
N SER A 109 15.70 5.18 11.64
CA SER A 109 16.38 4.88 10.37
C SER A 109 15.46 4.10 9.43
N TRP A 110 14.14 4.37 9.52
CA TRP A 110 13.19 3.70 8.64
C TRP A 110 13.42 4.09 7.19
N GLY A 111 13.32 3.10 6.31
CA GLY A 111 13.44 3.28 4.87
C GLY A 111 12.49 2.35 4.13
N MET A 112 12.47 2.48 2.82
CA MET A 112 11.64 1.65 1.96
C MET A 112 12.38 1.28 0.68
N VAL A 113 12.12 0.06 0.21
CA VAL A 113 12.55 -0.39 -1.12
C VAL A 113 11.96 0.55 -2.16
N GLY A 114 12.77 0.96 -3.15
CA GLY A 114 12.36 1.94 -4.16
C GLY A 114 12.48 3.41 -3.73
N GLU A 115 12.62 3.69 -2.43
CA GLU A 115 12.81 5.03 -1.88
C GLU A 115 14.25 5.24 -1.41
N THR A 116 14.64 4.65 -0.27
CA THR A 116 15.97 4.81 0.33
C THR A 116 17.04 3.95 -0.34
N ARG A 117 16.65 2.99 -1.13
CA ARG A 117 17.48 2.15 -1.99
C ARG A 117 16.77 1.93 -3.32
N ASP A 118 17.46 1.33 -4.31
CA ASP A 118 16.85 0.96 -5.58
C ASP A 118 15.74 -0.06 -5.40
N GLY A 119 14.73 0.06 -6.26
CA GLY A 119 13.50 -0.69 -6.22
C GLY A 119 13.42 -1.85 -7.20
N ALA A 120 12.23 -2.39 -7.32
CA ALA A 120 11.95 -3.63 -8.03
C ALA A 120 11.47 -3.45 -9.48
N TYR A 121 11.49 -2.22 -10.03
CA TYR A 121 11.25 -2.07 -11.48
C TYR A 121 12.49 -2.48 -12.26
N ALA A 122 12.94 -3.71 -12.06
CA ALA A 122 14.15 -4.28 -12.61
C ALA A 122 14.06 -5.80 -12.70
N GLU A 123 14.98 -6.43 -13.44
CA GLU A 123 15.11 -7.89 -13.48
C GLU A 123 15.70 -8.47 -12.19
N LEU A 124 16.55 -7.70 -11.50
CA LEU A 124 17.24 -8.12 -10.28
C LEU A 124 17.14 -7.04 -9.20
N ILE A 125 17.05 -7.46 -7.95
CA ILE A 125 17.11 -6.56 -6.80
C ILE A 125 17.91 -7.20 -5.65
N ALA A 126 18.81 -6.42 -5.04
CA ALA A 126 19.50 -6.83 -3.80
C ALA A 126 18.78 -6.21 -2.60
N VAL A 127 18.37 -7.04 -1.62
CA VAL A 127 17.61 -6.60 -0.45
C VAL A 127 18.11 -7.27 0.84
N PRO A 128 17.94 -6.63 2.02
CA PRO A 128 18.23 -7.27 3.30
C PRO A 128 17.42 -8.55 3.49
N ALA A 129 18.06 -9.62 3.89
CA ALA A 129 17.42 -10.93 4.05
C ALA A 129 16.26 -10.94 5.06
N HIS A 130 16.31 -10.07 6.09
CA HIS A 130 15.27 -10.01 7.12
C HIS A 130 13.91 -9.49 6.62
N ILE A 131 13.86 -8.85 5.44
CA ILE A 131 12.58 -8.43 4.83
C ILE A 131 12.01 -9.45 3.85
N VAL A 132 12.73 -10.55 3.59
CA VAL A 132 12.37 -11.57 2.61
C VAL A 132 11.47 -12.62 3.25
N LEU A 133 10.35 -12.93 2.60
CA LEU A 133 9.38 -13.93 3.05
C LEU A 133 9.19 -15.00 1.97
N PRO A 134 9.46 -16.28 2.28
CA PRO A 134 9.10 -17.38 1.40
C PRO A 134 7.60 -17.41 1.10
N ILE A 135 7.25 -17.72 -0.15
CA ILE A 135 5.85 -17.84 -0.58
C ILE A 135 5.51 -19.30 -0.90
N PRO A 136 4.24 -19.71 -0.78
CA PRO A 136 3.79 -21.04 -1.18
C PRO A 136 4.08 -21.31 -2.66
N ASP A 137 4.41 -22.56 -3.02
CA ASP A 137 4.70 -22.95 -4.41
C ASP A 137 3.53 -22.70 -5.35
N SER A 138 2.30 -22.81 -4.85
CA SER A 138 1.07 -22.59 -5.61
C SER A 138 0.75 -21.11 -5.84
N MET A 139 1.41 -20.17 -5.14
CA MET A 139 1.10 -18.74 -5.24
C MET A 139 1.75 -18.13 -6.50
N PRO A 140 0.99 -17.51 -7.42
CA PRO A 140 1.57 -16.79 -8.56
C PRO A 140 2.44 -15.60 -8.09
N PHE A 141 3.55 -15.34 -8.78
CA PHE A 141 4.39 -14.17 -8.46
C PHE A 141 3.65 -12.85 -8.59
N THR A 142 2.70 -12.76 -9.52
CA THR A 142 1.84 -11.58 -9.67
C THR A 142 0.98 -11.30 -8.44
N GLU A 143 0.41 -12.32 -7.82
CA GLU A 143 -0.34 -12.18 -6.56
C GLU A 143 0.62 -11.85 -5.40
N ALA A 144 1.77 -12.52 -5.34
CA ALA A 144 2.78 -12.30 -4.31
C ALA A 144 3.39 -10.89 -4.34
N ALA A 145 3.49 -10.27 -5.53
CA ALA A 145 3.93 -8.89 -5.69
C ALA A 145 2.82 -7.86 -5.47
N ALA A 146 1.55 -8.21 -5.68
CA ALA A 146 0.43 -7.29 -5.53
C ALA A 146 -0.01 -7.10 -4.06
N ALA A 147 0.38 -8.01 -3.16
CA ALA A 147 -0.11 -8.04 -1.79
C ALA A 147 0.66 -7.13 -0.80
N PRO A 148 2.01 -7.11 -0.73
CA PRO A 148 2.74 -6.63 0.43
C PRO A 148 2.36 -5.23 0.89
N LEU A 149 2.59 -4.19 0.08
CA LEU A 149 2.40 -2.81 0.51
C LEU A 149 0.96 -2.52 0.90
N VAL A 150 -0.01 -2.94 0.09
CA VAL A 150 -1.41 -2.55 0.31
C VAL A 150 -2.02 -3.27 1.50
N PHE A 151 -1.67 -4.54 1.74
CA PHE A 151 -2.20 -5.29 2.88
C PHE A 151 -1.52 -4.90 4.19
N ILE A 152 -0.19 -4.72 4.22
CA ILE A 152 0.49 -4.26 5.44
C ILE A 152 -0.01 -2.87 5.85
N THR A 153 -0.20 -1.96 4.88
CA THR A 153 -0.71 -0.61 5.15
C THR A 153 -2.12 -0.65 5.71
N ALA A 154 -3.03 -1.39 5.07
CA ALA A 154 -4.41 -1.51 5.55
C ALA A 154 -4.49 -2.21 6.91
N TRP A 155 -3.72 -3.29 7.12
CA TRP A 155 -3.68 -4.04 8.36
C TRP A 155 -3.20 -3.19 9.53
N SER A 156 -2.00 -2.60 9.41
CA SER A 156 -1.42 -1.76 10.46
C SER A 156 -2.32 -0.57 10.79
N MET A 157 -2.87 0.09 9.77
CA MET A 157 -3.76 1.23 9.95
C MET A 157 -5.06 0.84 10.66
N MET A 158 -5.70 -0.24 10.26
CA MET A 158 -7.04 -0.58 10.71
C MET A 158 -7.04 -1.50 11.94
N VAL A 159 -6.20 -2.55 11.95
CA VAL A 159 -6.17 -3.54 13.01
C VAL A 159 -5.32 -3.03 14.18
N GLU A 160 -4.03 -2.73 13.93
CA GLU A 160 -3.10 -2.38 15.02
C GLU A 160 -3.37 -0.99 15.60
N LYS A 161 -3.43 0.03 14.76
CA LYS A 161 -3.59 1.43 15.22
C LYS A 161 -5.05 1.83 15.38
N GLY A 162 -5.89 1.45 14.43
CA GLY A 162 -7.31 1.75 14.43
C GLY A 162 -8.11 0.89 15.41
N ASN A 163 -7.62 -0.29 15.75
CA ASN A 163 -8.29 -1.26 16.63
C ASN A 163 -9.76 -1.44 16.25
N ILE A 164 -10.00 -1.79 14.96
CA ILE A 164 -11.36 -2.05 14.47
C ILE A 164 -11.93 -3.31 15.11
N ARG A 165 -13.25 -3.31 15.33
CA ARG A 165 -13.93 -4.39 16.05
C ARG A 165 -15.17 -4.90 15.31
N PRO A 166 -15.58 -6.14 15.53
CA PRO A 166 -16.83 -6.66 14.98
C PRO A 166 -18.02 -5.75 15.31
N GLY A 167 -18.89 -5.54 14.33
CA GLY A 167 -20.09 -4.71 14.47
C GLY A 167 -19.88 -3.21 14.32
N GLU A 168 -18.63 -2.72 14.14
CA GLU A 168 -18.40 -1.31 13.83
C GLU A 168 -18.77 -0.96 12.38
N ASP A 169 -19.26 0.27 12.18
CA ASP A 169 -19.47 0.88 10.87
C ASP A 169 -18.16 1.52 10.40
N LEU A 170 -17.62 1.07 9.27
CA LEU A 170 -16.41 1.63 8.65
C LEU A 170 -16.72 2.32 7.33
N LEU A 171 -16.25 3.55 7.15
CA LEU A 171 -16.23 4.24 5.86
C LEU A 171 -14.83 4.14 5.24
N ILE A 172 -14.72 3.54 4.06
CA ILE A 172 -13.48 3.42 3.29
C ILE A 172 -13.58 4.30 2.05
N LEU A 173 -12.73 5.31 1.94
CA LEU A 173 -12.70 6.20 0.79
C LEU A 173 -11.88 5.58 -0.36
N GLY A 174 -12.33 5.79 -1.60
CA GLY A 174 -11.60 5.34 -2.77
C GLY A 174 -11.49 3.81 -2.88
N ALA A 175 -12.62 3.09 -2.82
CA ALA A 175 -12.70 1.63 -2.84
C ALA A 175 -11.90 0.93 -3.95
N GLY A 176 -11.66 1.62 -5.09
CA GLY A 176 -10.90 1.07 -6.21
C GLY A 176 -9.37 1.15 -6.09
N ALA A 177 -8.84 1.82 -5.07
CA ALA A 177 -7.40 1.84 -4.83
C ALA A 177 -6.91 0.50 -4.24
N GLY A 178 -5.64 0.17 -4.42
CA GLY A 178 -5.08 -1.06 -3.85
C GLY A 178 -5.28 -1.17 -2.33
N VAL A 179 -5.01 -0.10 -1.57
CA VAL A 179 -5.29 -0.05 -0.13
C VAL A 179 -6.79 -0.16 0.16
N GLY A 180 -7.66 0.42 -0.69
CA GLY A 180 -9.11 0.33 -0.56
C GLY A 180 -9.63 -1.10 -0.70
N THR A 181 -9.16 -1.84 -1.71
CA THR A 181 -9.55 -3.24 -1.92
C THR A 181 -9.06 -4.16 -0.80
N ALA A 182 -7.88 -3.89 -0.23
CA ALA A 182 -7.36 -4.60 0.94
C ALA A 182 -8.17 -4.25 2.21
N ALA A 183 -8.45 -2.96 2.42
CA ALA A 183 -9.21 -2.48 3.58
C ALA A 183 -10.63 -3.06 3.64
N ILE A 184 -11.33 -3.16 2.51
CA ILE A 184 -12.66 -3.80 2.45
C ILE A 184 -12.58 -5.24 2.96
N GLN A 185 -11.67 -6.02 2.44
CA GLN A 185 -11.52 -7.43 2.81
C GLN A 185 -11.14 -7.61 4.29
N ILE A 186 -10.19 -6.82 4.81
CA ILE A 186 -9.80 -6.85 6.22
C ILE A 186 -10.99 -6.46 7.11
N ALA A 187 -11.72 -5.39 6.79
CA ALA A 187 -12.89 -4.97 7.55
C ALA A 187 -13.98 -6.06 7.59
N LYS A 188 -14.22 -6.73 6.47
CA LYS A 188 -15.19 -7.85 6.40
C LYS A 188 -14.70 -9.06 7.17
N MET A 189 -13.40 -9.38 7.11
CA MET A 189 -12.83 -10.47 7.90
C MET A 189 -12.96 -10.23 9.42
N VAL A 190 -12.84 -8.98 9.86
CA VAL A 190 -13.05 -8.57 11.26
C VAL A 190 -14.53 -8.60 11.64
N GLY A 191 -15.47 -8.51 10.70
CA GLY A 191 -16.91 -8.48 10.96
C GLY A 191 -17.52 -7.08 11.05
N CYS A 192 -16.92 -6.09 10.37
CA CYS A 192 -17.44 -4.73 10.29
C CYS A 192 -18.54 -4.60 9.23
N ARG A 193 -19.39 -3.59 9.37
CA ARG A 193 -20.25 -3.10 8.30
C ARG A 193 -19.49 -2.05 7.49
N VAL A 194 -19.34 -2.28 6.18
CA VAL A 194 -18.44 -1.53 5.32
C VAL A 194 -19.19 -0.60 4.38
N PHE A 195 -19.00 0.69 4.55
CA PHE A 195 -19.40 1.75 3.64
C PHE A 195 -18.20 2.08 2.74
N VAL A 196 -18.44 2.23 1.44
CA VAL A 196 -17.36 2.59 0.51
C VAL A 196 -17.75 3.74 -0.39
N THR A 197 -16.74 4.52 -0.81
CA THR A 197 -16.92 5.52 -1.86
C THR A 197 -16.12 5.17 -3.12
N ALA A 198 -16.68 5.43 -4.30
CA ALA A 198 -15.97 5.39 -5.56
C ALA A 198 -16.52 6.42 -6.54
N SER A 199 -15.80 6.66 -7.66
CA SER A 199 -16.19 7.64 -8.68
C SER A 199 -17.23 7.12 -9.68
N THR A 200 -17.37 5.80 -9.79
CA THR A 200 -18.26 5.15 -10.77
C THR A 200 -19.04 4.02 -10.14
N ASP A 201 -20.23 3.77 -10.66
CA ASP A 201 -21.06 2.65 -10.20
C ASP A 201 -20.42 1.29 -10.51
N GLU A 202 -19.66 1.19 -11.62
CA GLU A 202 -18.90 -0.03 -11.94
C GLU A 202 -17.91 -0.40 -10.83
N LYS A 203 -17.11 0.59 -10.35
CA LYS A 203 -16.18 0.38 -9.24
C LYS A 203 -16.90 0.01 -7.95
N LEU A 204 -18.07 0.59 -7.72
CA LEU A 204 -18.90 0.25 -6.56
C LEU A 204 -19.40 -1.21 -6.63
N GLN A 205 -19.81 -1.70 -7.80
CA GLN A 205 -20.20 -3.11 -7.95
C GLN A 205 -19.01 -4.06 -7.71
N LYS A 206 -17.81 -3.72 -8.19
CA LYS A 206 -16.59 -4.47 -7.88
C LYS A 206 -16.29 -4.46 -6.36
N ALA A 207 -16.47 -3.32 -5.69
CA ALA A 207 -16.31 -3.23 -4.23
C ALA A 207 -17.38 -4.05 -3.47
N LYS A 208 -18.61 -4.11 -3.98
CA LYS A 208 -19.68 -4.98 -3.44
C LYS A 208 -19.29 -6.45 -3.50
N ALA A 209 -18.69 -6.88 -4.61
CA ALA A 209 -18.19 -8.25 -4.75
C ALA A 209 -17.07 -8.59 -3.75
N LEU A 210 -16.31 -7.58 -3.25
CA LEU A 210 -15.35 -7.75 -2.16
C LEU A 210 -15.98 -7.74 -0.77
N GLY A 211 -17.30 -7.53 -0.66
CA GLY A 211 -18.05 -7.55 0.58
C GLY A 211 -18.48 -6.18 1.11
N ALA A 212 -18.32 -5.09 0.37
CA ALA A 212 -18.84 -3.79 0.79
C ALA A 212 -20.38 -3.82 0.94
N ASP A 213 -20.90 -3.32 2.06
CA ASP A 213 -22.33 -3.37 2.39
C ASP A 213 -23.09 -2.16 1.86
N VAL A 214 -22.47 -0.97 1.88
CA VAL A 214 -23.09 0.30 1.47
C VAL A 214 -22.20 1.01 0.46
N LEU A 215 -22.79 1.40 -0.67
CA LEU A 215 -22.09 1.93 -1.83
C LEU A 215 -22.46 3.40 -2.05
N ILE A 216 -21.48 4.31 -2.10
CA ILE A 216 -21.68 5.74 -2.27
C ILE A 216 -20.87 6.23 -3.48
N ASN A 217 -21.57 6.74 -4.50
CA ASN A 217 -20.92 7.36 -5.65
C ASN A 217 -20.67 8.85 -5.37
N TYR A 218 -19.39 9.19 -5.03
CA TYR A 218 -19.04 10.55 -4.66
C TYR A 218 -19.07 11.54 -5.83
N SER A 219 -19.21 11.08 -7.07
CA SER A 219 -19.43 11.96 -8.25
C SER A 219 -20.87 12.44 -8.37
N LYS A 220 -21.80 11.77 -7.69
CA LYS A 220 -23.24 12.10 -7.69
C LYS A 220 -23.68 12.76 -6.38
N ASP A 221 -23.09 12.32 -5.26
CA ASP A 221 -23.56 12.67 -3.92
C ASP A 221 -22.41 13.10 -3.00
N GLU A 222 -22.72 13.98 -2.04
CA GLU A 222 -21.79 14.32 -0.95
C GLU A 222 -21.79 13.18 0.09
N PHE A 223 -20.71 12.41 0.13
CA PHE A 223 -20.66 11.19 0.92
C PHE A 223 -20.88 11.40 2.43
N ASP A 224 -20.49 12.54 3.01
CA ASP A 224 -20.72 12.83 4.42
C ASP A 224 -22.21 13.08 4.74
N LYS A 225 -22.97 13.63 3.82
CA LYS A 225 -24.43 13.76 3.94
C LYS A 225 -25.11 12.40 3.86
N GLN A 226 -24.70 11.58 2.86
CA GLN A 226 -25.20 10.21 2.72
C GLN A 226 -24.91 9.34 3.95
N ILE A 227 -23.68 9.42 4.50
CA ILE A 227 -23.32 8.72 5.75
C ILE A 227 -24.24 9.13 6.90
N ARG A 228 -24.49 10.43 7.05
CA ARG A 228 -25.39 10.92 8.12
C ARG A 228 -26.82 10.42 7.97
N GLU A 229 -27.32 10.38 6.75
CA GLU A 229 -28.65 9.86 6.45
C GLU A 229 -28.73 8.36 6.75
N LEU A 230 -27.83 7.56 6.20
CA LEU A 230 -27.79 6.10 6.30
C LEU A 230 -27.48 5.60 7.74
N THR A 231 -26.96 6.46 8.60
CA THR A 231 -26.65 6.17 10.00
C THR A 231 -27.57 6.91 11.00
N ASN A 232 -28.73 7.41 10.57
CA ASN A 232 -29.65 8.20 11.40
C ASN A 232 -28.93 9.35 12.13
N LYS A 233 -28.09 10.09 11.43
CA LYS A 233 -27.26 11.21 11.91
C LYS A 233 -26.13 10.82 12.90
N ARG A 234 -25.95 9.54 13.21
CA ARG A 234 -24.92 9.06 14.12
C ARG A 234 -23.49 9.26 13.57
N GLY A 235 -23.28 8.93 12.31
CA GLY A 235 -21.98 8.78 11.68
C GLY A 235 -21.37 7.38 11.89
N VAL A 236 -20.26 7.08 11.20
CA VAL A 236 -19.54 5.80 11.28
C VAL A 236 -18.56 5.77 12.44
N ASP A 237 -18.21 4.58 12.90
CA ASP A 237 -17.23 4.37 13.98
C ASP A 237 -15.81 4.72 13.54
N VAL A 238 -15.47 4.38 12.31
CA VAL A 238 -14.13 4.57 11.74
C VAL A 238 -14.23 5.10 10.31
N VAL A 239 -13.41 6.07 9.98
CA VAL A 239 -13.18 6.54 8.61
C VAL A 239 -11.75 6.20 8.21
N VAL A 240 -11.57 5.57 7.07
CA VAL A 240 -10.28 5.26 6.44
C VAL A 240 -10.07 6.24 5.28
N ASP A 241 -9.22 7.25 5.49
CA ASP A 241 -8.97 8.33 4.54
C ASP A 241 -7.48 8.40 4.18
N TYR A 242 -7.14 8.00 2.97
CA TYR A 242 -5.82 8.17 2.35
C TYR A 242 -5.86 9.08 1.12
N VAL A 243 -7.01 9.78 0.94
CA VAL A 243 -7.22 10.72 -0.17
C VAL A 243 -6.66 12.09 0.19
N GLY A 244 -6.97 12.60 1.39
CA GLY A 244 -6.35 13.81 1.93
C GLY A 244 -7.19 15.08 1.71
N ALA A 245 -6.60 16.14 1.12
CA ALA A 245 -7.17 17.48 1.14
C ALA A 245 -8.63 17.55 0.66
N ASP A 246 -8.99 16.84 -0.40
CA ASP A 246 -10.34 16.89 -0.98
C ASP A 246 -11.42 16.23 -0.10
N THR A 247 -11.03 15.35 0.79
CA THR A 247 -11.95 14.53 1.59
C THR A 247 -11.93 14.84 3.08
N TRP A 248 -10.84 15.41 3.59
CA TRP A 248 -10.52 15.53 4.98
C TRP A 248 -11.65 16.06 5.87
N VAL A 249 -12.23 17.22 5.52
CA VAL A 249 -13.30 17.84 6.29
C VAL A 249 -14.54 16.96 6.32
N ARG A 250 -14.87 16.35 5.17
CA ARG A 250 -16.01 15.42 5.06
C ARG A 250 -15.77 14.14 5.84
N SER A 251 -14.53 13.65 5.89
CA SER A 251 -14.11 12.50 6.70
C SER A 251 -14.33 12.77 8.19
N LEU A 252 -13.89 13.93 8.68
CA LEU A 252 -14.15 14.35 10.05
C LEU A 252 -15.65 14.43 10.36
N ARG A 253 -16.46 14.95 9.42
CA ARG A 253 -17.92 15.04 9.58
C ARG A 253 -18.62 13.68 9.57
N SER A 254 -18.08 12.72 8.84
CA SER A 254 -18.64 11.36 8.72
C SER A 254 -18.44 10.52 9.97
N ALA A 255 -17.37 10.77 10.74
CA ALA A 255 -17.11 10.04 11.98
C ALA A 255 -18.18 10.34 13.04
N ARG A 256 -18.59 9.38 13.86
CA ARG A 256 -19.46 9.61 15.01
C ARG A 256 -18.74 10.34 16.16
N ARG A 257 -19.47 10.75 17.21
CA ARG A 257 -18.84 11.19 18.47
C ARG A 257 -17.99 10.04 19.04
N GLY A 258 -16.75 10.34 19.46
CA GLY A 258 -15.77 9.36 19.93
C GLY A 258 -15.26 8.41 18.84
N GLY A 259 -15.58 8.67 17.55
CA GLY A 259 -15.08 7.90 16.42
C GLY A 259 -13.61 8.13 16.11
N ARG A 260 -13.13 7.48 15.04
CA ARG A 260 -11.73 7.53 14.60
C ARG A 260 -11.65 7.90 13.12
N VAL A 261 -10.68 8.74 12.75
CA VAL A 261 -10.28 8.98 11.36
C VAL A 261 -8.84 8.48 11.22
N LEU A 262 -8.65 7.48 10.39
CA LEU A 262 -7.37 6.83 10.12
C LEU A 262 -6.83 7.35 8.79
N THR A 263 -5.55 7.77 8.76
CA THR A 263 -4.92 8.25 7.53
C THR A 263 -3.53 7.65 7.34
N CYS A 264 -3.24 7.23 6.11
CA CYS A 264 -1.93 6.69 5.72
C CYS A 264 -1.41 7.31 4.42
N GLY A 265 -2.05 8.36 3.93
CA GLY A 265 -1.70 9.02 2.69
C GLY A 265 -2.54 10.26 2.43
N ALA A 266 -2.16 11.03 1.42
CA ALA A 266 -2.82 12.27 1.05
C ALA A 266 -2.66 12.52 -0.47
N THR A 267 -3.28 11.68 -1.30
CA THR A 267 -3.11 11.69 -2.75
C THR A 267 -3.61 12.97 -3.43
N THR A 268 -4.50 13.72 -2.77
CA THR A 268 -5.04 15.01 -3.30
C THR A 268 -4.45 16.24 -2.61
N GLY A 269 -3.47 16.05 -1.71
CA GLY A 269 -2.77 17.16 -1.04
C GLY A 269 -2.58 16.93 0.45
N PHE A 270 -1.48 17.50 0.99
CA PHE A 270 -0.98 17.23 2.36
C PHE A 270 -1.46 18.26 3.40
N ALA A 271 -2.01 19.40 2.99
CA ALA A 271 -2.31 20.53 3.88
C ALA A 271 -3.80 20.92 3.83
N PRO A 272 -4.73 20.03 4.27
CA PRO A 272 -6.13 20.39 4.35
C PRO A 272 -6.38 21.40 5.49
N GLN A 273 -7.29 22.34 5.26
CA GLN A 273 -7.77 23.20 6.33
C GLN A 273 -8.63 22.39 7.31
N THR A 274 -8.39 22.54 8.61
CA THR A 274 -9.07 21.77 9.65
C THR A 274 -9.79 22.69 10.65
N ASP A 275 -11.11 22.58 10.76
CA ASP A 275 -11.87 23.14 11.86
C ASP A 275 -11.76 22.21 13.08
N LEU A 276 -10.96 22.62 14.08
CA LEU A 276 -10.69 21.83 15.27
C LEU A 276 -11.95 21.48 16.08
N ARG A 277 -13.06 22.23 15.91
CA ARG A 277 -14.35 21.92 16.56
C ARG A 277 -14.88 20.55 16.13
N HIS A 278 -14.61 20.10 14.91
CA HIS A 278 -14.94 18.74 14.47
C HIS A 278 -14.19 17.67 15.25
N ILE A 279 -13.03 17.99 15.81
CA ILE A 279 -12.20 17.06 16.59
C ILE A 279 -12.60 17.12 18.06
N PHE A 280 -12.43 18.29 18.74
CA PHE A 280 -12.56 18.31 20.21
C PHE A 280 -14.02 18.23 20.69
N PHE A 281 -15.00 18.93 20.08
CA PHE A 281 -16.41 18.81 20.51
C PHE A 281 -17.01 17.44 20.30
N ARG A 282 -16.52 16.73 19.28
CA ARG A 282 -17.00 15.39 18.96
C ARG A 282 -16.07 14.29 19.48
N GLN A 283 -14.95 14.67 20.11
CA GLN A 283 -13.95 13.75 20.65
C GLN A 283 -13.48 12.72 19.61
N VAL A 284 -13.30 13.15 18.35
CA VAL A 284 -12.81 12.31 17.28
C VAL A 284 -11.31 12.13 17.42
N ARG A 285 -10.83 10.89 17.32
CA ARG A 285 -9.40 10.59 17.29
C ARG A 285 -8.92 10.60 15.85
N VAL A 286 -7.87 11.33 15.57
CA VAL A 286 -7.15 11.32 14.29
C VAL A 286 -5.89 10.49 14.49
N ILE A 287 -5.73 9.43 13.70
CA ILE A 287 -4.66 8.44 13.86
C ILE A 287 -3.91 8.32 12.55
N GLY A 288 -2.61 8.70 12.58
CA GLY A 288 -1.69 8.51 11.45
C GLY A 288 -1.13 7.10 11.40
N SER A 289 -0.90 6.61 10.19
CA SER A 289 -0.27 5.31 9.95
C SER A 289 0.67 5.42 8.75
N THR A 290 1.86 4.88 8.87
CA THR A 290 2.81 4.70 7.77
C THR A 290 3.16 3.25 7.68
N MET A 291 2.84 2.61 6.54
CA MET A 291 3.13 1.20 6.33
C MET A 291 2.69 0.33 7.52
N GLY A 292 3.53 -0.60 7.96
CA GLY A 292 3.37 -1.42 9.15
C GLY A 292 4.71 -1.95 9.65
N SER A 293 4.70 -2.59 10.80
CA SER A 293 5.86 -3.30 11.34
C SER A 293 6.13 -4.59 10.56
N HIS A 294 7.30 -5.20 10.76
CA HIS A 294 7.56 -6.53 10.19
C HIS A 294 6.58 -7.58 10.76
N HIS A 295 6.16 -7.42 12.01
CA HIS A 295 5.12 -8.27 12.61
C HIS A 295 3.79 -8.14 11.84
N ASP A 296 3.32 -6.91 11.56
CA ASP A 296 2.09 -6.67 10.79
C ASP A 296 2.17 -7.35 9.41
N PHE A 297 3.34 -7.27 8.76
CA PHE A 297 3.58 -7.92 7.48
C PHE A 297 3.41 -9.43 7.57
N LEU A 298 4.04 -10.07 8.55
CA LEU A 298 3.93 -11.51 8.74
C LEU A 298 2.50 -11.94 9.03
N GLU A 299 1.78 -11.21 9.89
CA GLU A 299 0.40 -11.54 10.24
C GLU A 299 -0.56 -11.43 9.04
N VAL A 300 -0.48 -10.33 8.30
CA VAL A 300 -1.36 -10.16 7.13
C VAL A 300 -1.01 -11.12 6.00
N MET A 301 0.27 -11.41 5.76
CA MET A 301 0.67 -12.36 4.73
C MET A 301 0.26 -13.81 5.07
N LYS A 302 0.17 -14.19 6.34
CA LYS A 302 -0.44 -15.47 6.75
C LYS A 302 -1.90 -15.56 6.27
N CYS A 303 -2.68 -14.47 6.40
CA CYS A 303 -4.06 -14.44 5.92
C CYS A 303 -4.12 -14.53 4.38
N VAL A 304 -3.18 -13.87 3.68
CA VAL A 304 -3.06 -13.97 2.22
C VAL A 304 -2.72 -15.40 1.80
N PHE A 305 -1.72 -16.02 2.41
CA PHE A 305 -1.29 -17.39 2.09
C PHE A 305 -2.37 -18.45 2.38
N ARG A 306 -3.26 -18.19 3.32
CA ARG A 306 -4.43 -19.04 3.63
C ARG A 306 -5.63 -18.77 2.71
N GLY A 307 -5.52 -17.80 1.78
CA GLY A 307 -6.61 -17.41 0.88
C GLY A 307 -7.76 -16.64 1.54
N GLN A 308 -7.59 -16.20 2.79
CA GLN A 308 -8.57 -15.38 3.50
C GLN A 308 -8.60 -13.93 2.98
N LEU A 309 -7.46 -13.44 2.52
CA LEU A 309 -7.27 -12.15 1.87
C LEU A 309 -6.65 -12.39 0.50
N LYS A 310 -7.16 -11.70 -0.52
CA LYS A 310 -6.69 -11.89 -1.90
C LYS A 310 -6.40 -10.56 -2.57
N PRO A 311 -5.18 -10.34 -3.13
CA PRO A 311 -4.89 -9.11 -3.84
C PRO A 311 -5.79 -8.99 -5.09
N VAL A 312 -6.34 -7.81 -5.28
CA VAL A 312 -7.14 -7.50 -6.46
C VAL A 312 -6.21 -6.92 -7.52
N ILE A 313 -6.00 -7.67 -8.60
CA ILE A 313 -5.16 -7.27 -9.72
C ILE A 313 -6.07 -6.79 -10.85
N ASP A 314 -5.93 -5.52 -11.25
CA ASP A 314 -6.66 -4.95 -12.38
C ASP A 314 -6.09 -5.48 -13.69
N ARG A 315 -4.76 -5.45 -13.82
CA ARG A 315 -4.03 -5.96 -14.96
C ARG A 315 -2.56 -6.25 -14.67
N VAL A 316 -1.98 -7.08 -15.53
CA VAL A 316 -0.53 -7.33 -15.58
C VAL A 316 0.00 -6.72 -16.87
N LEU A 317 1.10 -5.98 -16.77
CA LEU A 317 1.79 -5.35 -17.89
C LEU A 317 3.26 -5.82 -17.91
N PRO A 318 3.91 -5.86 -19.09
CA PRO A 318 5.36 -6.01 -19.14
C PRO A 318 6.07 -4.89 -18.35
N LEU A 319 7.25 -5.15 -17.79
CA LEU A 319 8.06 -4.13 -17.11
C LEU A 319 8.29 -2.89 -17.99
N ALA A 320 8.49 -3.08 -19.28
CA ALA A 320 8.69 -2.00 -20.25
C ALA A 320 7.49 -1.05 -20.38
N GLU A 321 6.29 -1.47 -19.98
CA GLU A 321 5.07 -0.65 -20.00
C GLU A 321 4.81 0.09 -18.66
N ALA A 322 5.83 0.29 -17.83
CA ALA A 322 5.71 1.01 -16.55
C ALA A 322 5.13 2.43 -16.73
N VAL A 323 5.49 3.14 -17.80
CA VAL A 323 4.89 4.45 -18.16
C VAL A 323 3.36 4.36 -18.21
N LYS A 324 2.84 3.43 -19.00
CA LYS A 324 1.40 3.20 -19.17
C LYS A 324 0.73 2.81 -17.83
N GLY A 325 1.41 2.01 -17.02
CA GLY A 325 0.94 1.65 -15.69
C GLY A 325 0.77 2.86 -14.77
N HIS A 326 1.74 3.78 -14.76
CA HIS A 326 1.67 5.03 -14.02
C HIS A 326 0.56 5.95 -14.52
N GLU A 327 0.40 6.12 -15.83
CA GLU A 327 -0.68 6.90 -16.44
C GLU A 327 -2.06 6.39 -16.02
N LEU A 328 -2.28 5.09 -16.07
CA LEU A 328 -3.57 4.47 -15.68
C LEU A 328 -3.92 4.75 -14.21
N ILE A 329 -2.95 4.72 -13.30
CA ILE A 329 -3.17 5.07 -11.89
C ILE A 329 -3.49 6.55 -11.73
N GLU A 330 -2.73 7.43 -12.40
CA GLU A 330 -2.94 8.88 -12.34
C GLU A 330 -4.31 9.29 -12.92
N GLN A 331 -4.77 8.61 -13.95
CA GLN A 331 -6.11 8.76 -14.54
C GLN A 331 -7.21 8.13 -13.69
N ARG A 332 -6.85 7.46 -12.57
CA ARG A 332 -7.81 6.69 -11.74
C ARG A 332 -8.59 5.64 -12.54
N ALA A 333 -7.99 5.08 -13.60
CA ALA A 333 -8.61 4.13 -14.52
C ALA A 333 -8.47 2.66 -14.08
N VAL A 334 -8.22 2.42 -12.78
CA VAL A 334 -7.92 1.09 -12.23
C VAL A 334 -8.88 0.74 -11.08
N PHE A 335 -9.03 -0.59 -10.84
CA PHE A 335 -9.66 -1.14 -9.65
C PHE A 335 -8.76 -2.23 -9.05
N GLY A 336 -7.98 -1.88 -8.02
CA GLY A 336 -6.97 -2.75 -7.42
C GLY A 336 -5.56 -2.34 -7.82
N LYS A 337 -4.72 -3.32 -8.14
CA LYS A 337 -3.28 -3.17 -8.42
C LYS A 337 -2.96 -3.35 -9.90
N ILE A 338 -1.99 -2.60 -10.39
CA ILE A 338 -1.28 -2.91 -11.63
C ILE A 338 0.00 -3.64 -11.24
N VAL A 339 0.23 -4.78 -11.84
CA VAL A 339 1.46 -5.58 -11.70
C VAL A 339 2.31 -5.38 -12.94
N LEU A 340 3.60 -5.18 -12.75
CA LEU A 340 4.61 -5.24 -13.80
C LEU A 340 5.32 -6.59 -13.72
N SER A 341 5.44 -7.30 -14.83
CA SER A 341 6.03 -8.63 -14.89
C SER A 341 7.22 -8.67 -15.86
N ASN A 342 8.23 -9.44 -15.48
CA ASN A 342 9.37 -9.79 -16.33
C ASN A 342 9.13 -11.10 -17.11
N GLU A 343 7.95 -11.73 -16.98
CA GLU A 343 7.59 -12.99 -17.61
C GLU A 343 6.60 -12.84 -18.80
N VAL A 344 6.13 -11.62 -19.05
CA VAL A 344 5.23 -11.27 -20.16
C VAL A 344 5.83 -10.23 -21.09
#